data_af6c8780534908fe1eb8c8ce90455652
#
_entry.id   af6c8780534908fe1eb8c8ce90455652
#
_cell.length_a   1.000
_cell.length_b   1.000
_cell.length_c   1.000
_cell.angle_alpha   90.00
_cell.angle_beta   90.00
_cell.angle_gamma   90.00
#
_symmetry.space_group_name_H-M   'P 1'
#
loop_
_entity.id
_entity.type
_entity.pdbx_description
1 polymer ?
#
loop_
_entity_poly.entity_id
_entity_poly.type
_entity_poly.pdbx_seq_one_letter_code
_entity_poly.pdbx_strand_id
1 'polypeptide(L)'
;MFHVKQEPVFKKTVLKKLLGDVGCSGLTVDSVVLILQSLVSQLGKSILLSTKNPEDAFDLYSRGRQQDAGAFTYFPDSNNENNVPGFEKEDLRYQKESIIKALSKEGFVCIGTHRSFREKTIPKEKRKSLIKTVFSVGGAVDRHDLTSFLNTGGYKKVEVVERLNQYSFRGDVVDFFPTHFNNPVRVSFCFKKIEKISIFDP
;
A
#
# COMPACT_ATOMS: atom_id res chain seq x y z
N MET A 1 -37.06 16.70 -1.54
CA MET A 1 -36.21 15.50 -1.40
C MET A 1 -36.19 14.77 -2.75
N PHE A 2 -35.24 15.12 -3.62
CA PHE A 2 -35.16 14.55 -4.96
C PHE A 2 -34.20 13.35 -4.93
N HIS A 3 -34.74 12.13 -5.01
CA HIS A 3 -33.96 10.95 -5.31
C HIS A 3 -33.68 10.90 -6.80
N VAL A 4 -32.50 11.37 -7.21
CA VAL A 4 -31.98 11.09 -8.55
C VAL A 4 -31.35 9.69 -8.49
N LYS A 5 -32.11 8.68 -8.92
CA LYS A 5 -31.54 7.39 -9.32
C LYS A 5 -30.74 7.64 -10.62
N GLN A 6 -29.47 7.95 -10.51
CA GLN A 6 -28.56 7.80 -11.64
C GLN A 6 -28.33 6.31 -11.85
N GLU A 7 -29.10 5.70 -12.72
CA GLU A 7 -28.68 4.43 -13.31
C GLU A 7 -27.39 4.68 -14.12
N PRO A 8 -26.34 3.89 -13.93
CA PRO A 8 -25.10 4.09 -14.67
C PRO A 8 -25.38 3.88 -16.16
N VAL A 9 -25.23 4.97 -16.92
CA VAL A 9 -25.39 4.99 -18.38
C VAL A 9 -24.34 4.11 -19.11
N PHE A 10 -23.36 3.59 -18.38
CA PHE A 10 -22.38 2.63 -18.86
C PHE A 10 -22.88 1.18 -18.75
N LYS A 11 -23.99 0.88 -19.44
CA LYS A 11 -24.49 -0.50 -19.51
C LYS A 11 -23.68 -1.34 -20.49
N LYS A 12 -23.48 -2.61 -20.07
CA LYS A 12 -23.05 -3.84 -20.78
C LYS A 12 -22.41 -3.74 -22.19
N THR A 13 -22.81 -2.79 -23.01
CA THR A 13 -22.36 -2.63 -24.40
C THR A 13 -20.93 -2.07 -24.47
N VAL A 14 -20.59 -1.13 -23.58
CA VAL A 14 -19.23 -0.56 -23.48
C VAL A 14 -18.27 -1.61 -22.91
N LEU A 15 -18.69 -2.39 -21.93
CA LEU A 15 -17.88 -3.45 -21.33
C LEU A 15 -17.51 -4.57 -22.29
N LYS A 16 -18.42 -5.00 -23.18
CA LYS A 16 -18.08 -6.00 -24.20
C LYS A 16 -17.07 -5.48 -25.22
N LYS A 17 -17.05 -4.16 -25.49
CA LYS A 17 -16.05 -3.53 -26.35
C LYS A 17 -14.71 -3.31 -25.66
N LEU A 18 -14.69 -3.14 -24.32
CA LEU A 18 -13.47 -2.93 -23.52
C LEU A 18 -12.68 -4.21 -23.22
N LEU A 19 -13.16 -5.38 -23.60
CA LEU A 19 -12.40 -6.64 -23.54
C LEU A 19 -11.39 -6.81 -24.70
N GLY A 20 -11.27 -5.82 -25.57
CA GLY A 20 -10.26 -5.71 -26.63
C GLY A 20 -9.52 -4.37 -26.53
N ASP A 21 -8.64 -4.11 -27.49
CA ASP A 21 -7.94 -2.83 -27.60
C ASP A 21 -8.93 -1.73 -28.01
N VAL A 22 -9.30 -0.89 -27.05
CA VAL A 22 -10.23 0.23 -27.27
C VAL A 22 -9.53 1.54 -26.92
N GLY A 23 -9.50 2.47 -27.87
CA GLY A 23 -9.06 3.84 -27.67
C GLY A 23 -10.22 4.74 -27.23
N CYS A 24 -10.01 5.51 -26.18
CA CYS A 24 -10.90 6.59 -25.76
C CYS A 24 -10.13 7.92 -25.78
N SER A 25 -10.75 8.98 -26.29
CA SER A 25 -10.19 10.33 -26.30
C SER A 25 -11.16 11.33 -25.69
N GLY A 26 -10.63 12.50 -25.27
CA GLY A 26 -11.45 13.57 -24.69
C GLY A 26 -11.92 13.32 -23.25
N LEU A 27 -11.30 12.36 -22.55
CA LEU A 27 -11.63 12.07 -21.14
C LEU A 27 -10.94 13.06 -20.21
N THR A 28 -11.67 13.60 -19.25
CA THR A 28 -11.13 14.30 -18.11
C THR A 28 -10.65 13.30 -17.03
N VAL A 29 -9.81 13.74 -16.10
CA VAL A 29 -9.34 12.91 -14.98
C VAL A 29 -10.51 12.30 -14.20
N ASP A 30 -11.52 13.10 -13.89
CA ASP A 30 -12.71 12.63 -13.15
C ASP A 30 -13.49 11.58 -13.96
N SER A 31 -13.60 11.74 -15.27
CA SER A 31 -14.24 10.76 -16.14
C SER A 31 -13.48 9.43 -16.15
N VAL A 32 -12.15 9.47 -16.17
CA VAL A 32 -11.32 8.27 -16.08
C VAL A 32 -11.51 7.56 -14.76
N VAL A 33 -11.52 8.29 -13.64
CA VAL A 33 -11.75 7.73 -12.31
C VAL A 33 -13.11 7.03 -12.21
N LEU A 34 -14.18 7.66 -12.69
CA LEU A 34 -15.52 7.08 -12.71
C LEU A 34 -15.60 5.80 -13.55
N ILE A 35 -14.94 5.81 -14.73
CA ILE A 35 -14.86 4.62 -15.59
C ILE A 35 -14.13 3.48 -14.85
N LEU A 36 -13.00 3.75 -14.24
CA LEU A 36 -12.22 2.75 -13.50
C LEU A 36 -13.01 2.14 -12.35
N GLN A 37 -13.70 2.96 -11.55
CA GLN A 37 -14.58 2.48 -10.48
C GLN A 37 -15.69 1.58 -11.01
N SER A 38 -16.34 2.03 -12.07
CA SER A 38 -17.42 1.26 -12.72
C SER A 38 -16.92 -0.08 -13.26
N LEU A 39 -15.72 -0.11 -13.86
CA LEU A 39 -15.11 -1.33 -14.37
C LEU A 39 -14.75 -2.30 -13.25
N VAL A 40 -14.13 -1.84 -12.17
CA VAL A 40 -13.81 -2.67 -11.00
C VAL A 40 -15.08 -3.27 -10.40
N SER A 41 -16.10 -2.44 -10.19
CA SER A 41 -17.38 -2.88 -9.61
C SER A 41 -18.12 -3.91 -10.49
N GLN A 42 -18.05 -3.78 -11.81
CA GLN A 42 -18.78 -4.66 -12.73
C GLN A 42 -18.00 -5.93 -13.09
N LEU A 43 -16.66 -5.86 -13.17
CA LEU A 43 -15.82 -7.00 -13.54
C LEU A 43 -15.41 -7.84 -12.34
N GLY A 44 -15.43 -7.27 -11.12
CA GLY A 44 -14.89 -7.90 -9.91
C GLY A 44 -13.39 -8.15 -9.97
N LYS A 45 -12.68 -7.49 -10.92
CA LYS A 45 -11.23 -7.67 -11.13
C LYS A 45 -10.48 -6.39 -10.81
N SER A 46 -9.23 -6.54 -10.43
CA SER A 46 -8.32 -5.40 -10.27
C SER A 46 -7.86 -4.87 -11.62
N ILE A 47 -7.64 -3.55 -11.68
CA ILE A 47 -7.19 -2.85 -12.88
C ILE A 47 -5.80 -2.28 -12.62
N LEU A 48 -4.88 -2.47 -13.57
CA LEU A 48 -3.61 -1.76 -13.62
C LEU A 48 -3.73 -0.62 -14.63
N LEU A 49 -3.62 0.63 -14.16
CA LEU A 49 -3.60 1.81 -15.01
C LEU A 49 -2.17 2.34 -15.11
N SER A 50 -1.64 2.35 -16.33
CA SER A 50 -0.32 2.88 -16.61
C SER A 50 -0.40 4.26 -17.26
N THR A 51 0.31 5.23 -16.65
CA THR A 51 0.47 6.58 -17.21
C THR A 51 1.88 6.76 -17.77
N LYS A 52 2.05 7.81 -18.55
CA LYS A 52 3.37 8.20 -19.08
C LYS A 52 4.19 8.91 -18.00
N ASN A 53 3.58 9.83 -17.26
CA ASN A 53 4.21 10.71 -16.29
C ASN A 53 3.75 10.37 -14.87
N PRO A 54 4.62 10.53 -13.86
CA PRO A 54 4.28 10.31 -12.46
C PRO A 54 3.20 11.27 -11.93
N GLU A 55 3.22 12.52 -12.42
CA GLU A 55 2.26 13.56 -12.06
C GLU A 55 0.84 13.15 -12.44
N ASP A 56 0.65 12.67 -13.67
CA ASP A 56 -0.65 12.17 -14.14
C ASP A 56 -1.13 10.98 -13.31
N ALA A 57 -0.19 10.07 -12.95
CA ALA A 57 -0.51 8.93 -12.09
C ALA A 57 -0.97 9.37 -10.70
N PHE A 58 -0.28 10.35 -10.14
CA PHE A 58 -0.60 10.85 -8.80
C PHE A 58 -1.90 11.65 -8.76
N ASP A 59 -2.18 12.45 -9.79
CA ASP A 59 -3.45 13.19 -9.89
C ASP A 59 -4.64 12.21 -9.98
N LEU A 60 -4.57 11.23 -10.85
CA LEU A 60 -5.59 10.17 -10.97
C LEU A 60 -5.79 9.42 -9.65
N TYR A 61 -4.71 9.05 -8.97
CA TYR A 61 -4.75 8.40 -7.67
C TYR A 61 -5.41 9.27 -6.61
N SER A 62 -4.99 10.55 -6.53
CA SER A 62 -5.51 11.50 -5.54
C SER A 62 -7.01 11.73 -5.72
N ARG A 63 -7.46 11.90 -6.96
CA ARG A 63 -8.87 12.02 -7.32
C ARG A 63 -9.65 10.75 -7.01
N GLY A 64 -9.09 9.59 -7.36
CA GLY A 64 -9.71 8.30 -7.05
C GLY A 64 -9.89 8.09 -5.56
N ARG A 65 -8.87 8.41 -4.74
CA ARG A 65 -8.96 8.30 -3.28
C ARG A 65 -9.96 9.24 -2.63
N GLN A 66 -10.19 10.41 -3.19
CA GLN A 66 -11.23 11.33 -2.70
C GLN A 66 -12.64 10.73 -2.88
N GLN A 67 -12.85 9.92 -3.91
CA GLN A 67 -14.13 9.26 -4.17
C GLN A 67 -14.28 7.94 -3.40
N ASP A 68 -13.21 7.12 -3.36
CA ASP A 68 -13.16 5.85 -2.64
C ASP A 68 -11.73 5.56 -2.18
N ALA A 69 -11.48 5.80 -0.90
CA ALA A 69 -10.15 5.64 -0.29
C ALA A 69 -9.62 4.19 -0.32
N GLY A 70 -10.51 3.21 -0.42
CA GLY A 70 -10.15 1.77 -0.42
C GLY A 70 -9.89 1.19 -1.79
N ALA A 71 -10.48 1.78 -2.84
CA ALA A 71 -10.45 1.23 -4.19
C ALA A 71 -9.20 1.62 -5.00
N PHE A 72 -8.49 2.68 -4.63
CA PHE A 72 -7.36 3.20 -5.39
C PHE A 72 -6.04 3.07 -4.65
N THR A 73 -5.02 2.62 -5.37
CA THR A 73 -3.65 2.44 -4.87
C THR A 73 -2.65 3.02 -5.86
N TYR A 74 -1.66 3.75 -5.36
CA TYR A 74 -0.57 4.32 -6.17
C TYR A 74 0.66 3.42 -6.12
N PHE A 75 1.22 3.08 -7.29
CA PHE A 75 2.45 2.31 -7.41
C PHE A 75 3.60 3.24 -7.83
N PRO A 76 4.44 3.68 -6.88
CA PRO A 76 5.45 4.70 -7.13
C PRO A 76 6.61 4.18 -7.98
N ASP A 77 7.29 5.12 -8.68
CA ASP A 77 8.55 4.89 -9.37
C ASP A 77 9.72 5.04 -8.38
N SER A 78 10.61 4.06 -8.28
CA SER A 78 11.74 4.09 -7.34
C SER A 78 12.82 5.10 -7.70
N ASN A 79 12.88 5.51 -8.98
CA ASN A 79 13.89 6.43 -9.48
C ASN A 79 13.34 7.85 -9.68
N ASN A 80 12.13 8.12 -9.25
CA ASN A 80 11.57 9.46 -9.37
C ASN A 80 12.29 10.39 -8.38
N GLU A 81 13.20 11.21 -8.88
CA GLU A 81 13.92 12.24 -8.11
C GLU A 81 12.99 13.38 -7.66
N ASN A 82 11.88 13.55 -8.35
CA ASN A 82 10.81 14.46 -7.95
C ASN A 82 9.99 13.78 -6.84
N ASN A 83 10.25 14.19 -5.61
CA ASN A 83 9.52 13.75 -4.43
C ASN A 83 8.02 13.88 -4.67
N VAL A 84 7.34 12.76 -4.86
CA VAL A 84 5.89 12.75 -4.72
C VAL A 84 5.60 13.13 -3.28
N PRO A 85 4.84 14.21 -3.02
CA PRO A 85 4.60 14.68 -1.66
C PRO A 85 4.10 13.53 -0.77
N GLY A 86 4.76 13.29 0.36
CA GLY A 86 4.43 12.23 1.31
C GLY A 86 5.16 10.89 1.11
N PHE A 87 6.11 10.81 0.16
CA PHE A 87 6.85 9.58 -0.07
C PHE A 87 8.37 9.83 -0.05
N GLU A 88 9.07 9.28 0.92
CA GLU A 88 10.53 9.24 0.94
C GLU A 88 11.06 7.98 0.22
N LYS A 89 12.27 8.07 -0.35
CA LYS A 89 12.87 6.95 -1.15
C LYS A 89 12.93 5.61 -0.38
N GLU A 90 13.19 5.66 0.91
CA GLU A 90 13.25 4.45 1.75
C GLU A 90 11.86 3.82 1.94
N ASP A 91 10.81 4.62 2.04
CA ASP A 91 9.43 4.17 2.18
C ASP A 91 8.86 3.54 0.90
N LEU A 92 9.36 3.97 -0.28
CA LEU A 92 8.85 3.54 -1.57
C LEU A 92 9.00 2.02 -1.80
N ARG A 93 10.11 1.43 -1.37
CA ARG A 93 10.37 -0.02 -1.53
C ARG A 93 9.36 -0.84 -0.73
N TYR A 94 9.10 -0.44 0.50
CA TYR A 94 8.18 -1.14 1.40
C TYR A 94 6.72 -0.94 1.00
N GLN A 95 6.39 0.24 0.51
CA GLN A 95 5.07 0.50 -0.05
C GLN A 95 4.79 -0.36 -1.28
N LYS A 96 5.77 -0.52 -2.19
CA LYS A 96 5.63 -1.43 -3.32
C LYS A 96 5.36 -2.87 -2.88
N GLU A 97 6.05 -3.36 -1.86
CA GLU A 97 5.81 -4.71 -1.33
C GLU A 97 4.42 -4.85 -0.71
N SER A 98 3.97 -3.84 0.02
CA SER A 98 2.62 -3.78 0.58
C SER A 98 1.56 -3.81 -0.51
N ILE A 99 1.75 -2.99 -1.55
CA ILE A 99 0.86 -2.94 -2.72
C ILE A 99 0.84 -4.29 -3.45
N ILE A 100 2.01 -4.89 -3.69
CA ILE A 100 2.10 -6.19 -4.36
C ILE A 100 1.38 -7.30 -3.56
N LYS A 101 1.39 -7.21 -2.22
CA LYS A 101 0.57 -8.11 -1.38
C LYS A 101 -0.92 -7.80 -1.51
N ALA A 102 -1.29 -6.52 -1.58
CA ALA A 102 -2.67 -6.10 -1.81
C ALA A 102 -3.18 -6.51 -3.19
N LEU A 103 -2.30 -6.61 -4.21
CA LEU A 103 -2.63 -7.12 -5.56
C LEU A 103 -3.15 -8.57 -5.56
N SER A 104 -2.98 -9.30 -4.47
CA SER A 104 -3.59 -10.63 -4.29
C SER A 104 -5.09 -10.57 -3.98
N LYS A 105 -5.62 -9.39 -3.69
CA LYS A 105 -7.06 -9.14 -3.50
C LYS A 105 -7.64 -8.66 -4.82
N GLU A 106 -8.90 -8.96 -5.05
CA GLU A 106 -9.64 -8.49 -6.21
C GLU A 106 -10.34 -7.16 -5.91
N GLY A 107 -10.65 -6.39 -6.95
CA GLY A 107 -11.54 -5.26 -6.85
C GLY A 107 -10.88 -3.91 -6.50
N PHE A 108 -9.66 -3.65 -6.96
CA PHE A 108 -9.02 -2.34 -6.80
C PHE A 108 -8.36 -1.82 -8.09
N VAL A 109 -8.06 -0.52 -8.10
CA VAL A 109 -7.32 0.15 -9.17
C VAL A 109 -5.91 0.46 -8.68
N CYS A 110 -4.90 -0.07 -9.35
CA CYS A 110 -3.50 0.25 -9.13
C CYS A 110 -3.00 1.19 -10.22
N ILE A 111 -2.61 2.40 -9.86
CA ILE A 111 -2.15 3.44 -10.77
C ILE A 111 -0.65 3.64 -10.62
N GLY A 112 0.07 3.64 -11.72
CA GLY A 112 1.51 3.89 -11.74
C GLY A 112 2.00 4.26 -13.13
N THR A 113 3.30 4.50 -13.25
CA THR A 113 3.91 4.76 -14.56
C THR A 113 4.25 3.44 -15.24
N HIS A 114 4.39 3.49 -16.57
CA HIS A 114 4.92 2.37 -17.35
C HIS A 114 6.27 1.89 -16.80
N ARG A 115 7.10 2.82 -16.34
CA ARG A 115 8.42 2.52 -15.75
C ARG A 115 8.28 1.82 -14.41
N SER A 116 7.43 2.31 -13.51
CA SER A 116 7.24 1.73 -12.18
C SER A 116 6.78 0.27 -12.25
N PHE A 117 5.90 -0.08 -13.18
CA PHE A 117 5.42 -1.45 -13.37
C PHE A 117 6.46 -2.40 -14.00
N ARG A 118 7.49 -1.87 -14.66
CA ARG A 118 8.60 -2.66 -15.21
C ARG A 118 9.77 -2.84 -14.25
N GLU A 119 9.76 -2.19 -13.12
CA GLU A 119 10.83 -2.35 -12.13
C GLU A 119 10.88 -3.76 -11.56
N LYS A 120 12.08 -4.25 -11.34
CA LYS A 120 12.31 -5.55 -10.72
C LYS A 120 11.82 -5.52 -9.27
N THR A 121 10.97 -6.45 -8.92
CA THR A 121 10.47 -6.68 -7.57
C THR A 121 11.06 -7.95 -6.98
N ILE A 122 10.93 -8.12 -5.67
CA ILE A 122 11.38 -9.35 -5.00
C ILE A 122 10.56 -10.54 -5.54
N PRO A 123 11.22 -11.61 -6.01
CA PRO A 123 10.53 -12.81 -6.50
C PRO A 123 9.55 -13.38 -5.49
N LYS A 124 8.43 -13.96 -5.97
CA LYS A 124 7.35 -14.49 -5.13
C LYS A 124 7.85 -15.55 -4.14
N GLU A 125 8.82 -16.34 -4.54
CA GLU A 125 9.45 -17.39 -3.72
C GLU A 125 10.21 -16.78 -2.53
N LYS A 126 10.98 -15.72 -2.78
CA LYS A 126 11.69 -14.97 -1.72
C LYS A 126 10.76 -14.21 -0.81
N ARG A 127 9.58 -13.76 -1.31
CA ARG A 127 8.55 -13.12 -0.44
C ARG A 127 7.92 -14.10 0.54
N LYS A 128 7.75 -15.37 0.15
CA LYS A 128 7.22 -16.41 1.06
C LYS A 128 8.17 -16.73 2.20
N SER A 129 9.47 -16.54 2.00
CA SER A 129 10.50 -16.71 3.03
C SER A 129 10.70 -15.48 3.93
N LEU A 130 10.10 -14.33 3.60
CA LEU A 130 10.00 -13.19 4.51
C LEU A 130 9.06 -13.60 5.64
N ILE A 131 9.66 -13.92 6.75
CA ILE A 131 9.14 -14.62 7.91
C ILE A 131 7.87 -13.91 8.42
N LYS A 132 6.75 -14.60 8.43
CA LYS A 132 5.62 -14.26 9.28
C LYS A 132 6.00 -14.66 10.70
N THR A 133 6.53 -13.74 11.46
CA THR A 133 6.69 -13.95 12.89
C THR A 133 5.47 -13.36 13.59
N VAL A 134 4.79 -14.17 14.35
CA VAL A 134 3.64 -13.76 15.15
C VAL A 134 4.12 -13.59 16.58
N PHE A 135 3.99 -12.38 17.10
CA PHE A 135 4.26 -12.07 18.47
C PHE A 135 2.93 -12.01 19.25
N SER A 136 2.88 -12.64 20.41
CA SER A 136 1.71 -12.63 21.29
C SER A 136 2.11 -12.33 22.73
N VAL A 137 1.20 -11.70 23.46
CA VAL A 137 1.36 -11.49 24.91
C VAL A 137 1.57 -12.84 25.60
N GLY A 138 2.54 -12.92 26.48
CA GLY A 138 2.97 -14.16 27.15
C GLY A 138 3.93 -15.02 26.33
N GLY A 139 4.18 -14.67 25.06
CA GLY A 139 5.13 -15.38 24.19
C GLY A 139 6.57 -15.30 24.73
N ALA A 140 7.28 -16.42 24.66
CA ALA A 140 8.70 -16.52 25.04
C ALA A 140 9.59 -15.95 23.93
N VAL A 141 9.70 -14.65 23.87
CA VAL A 141 10.58 -13.91 22.95
C VAL A 141 11.25 -12.83 23.78
N ASP A 142 12.57 -12.76 23.73
CA ASP A 142 13.25 -11.67 24.39
C ASP A 142 13.41 -10.44 23.47
N ARG A 143 13.77 -9.33 24.08
CA ARG A 143 13.99 -8.06 23.39
C ARG A 143 15.06 -8.17 22.31
N HIS A 144 16.12 -8.92 22.55
CA HIS A 144 17.21 -9.08 21.60
C HIS A 144 16.76 -9.83 20.35
N ASP A 145 15.94 -10.87 20.50
CA ASP A 145 15.37 -11.62 19.39
C ASP A 145 14.49 -10.72 18.50
N LEU A 146 13.63 -9.90 19.15
CA LEU A 146 12.78 -8.97 18.41
C LEU A 146 13.61 -7.92 17.66
N THR A 147 14.62 -7.32 18.31
CA THR A 147 15.46 -6.31 17.64
C THR A 147 16.32 -6.90 16.53
N SER A 148 16.81 -8.12 16.70
CA SER A 148 17.54 -8.86 15.66
C SER A 148 16.63 -9.17 14.46
N PHE A 149 15.40 -9.56 14.72
CA PHE A 149 14.38 -9.78 13.70
C PHE A 149 14.06 -8.49 12.92
N LEU A 150 13.89 -7.37 13.62
CA LEU A 150 13.64 -6.06 12.99
C LEU A 150 14.83 -5.61 12.13
N ASN A 151 16.07 -5.76 12.63
CA ASN A 151 17.28 -5.47 11.84
C ASN A 151 17.35 -6.32 10.57
N THR A 152 17.12 -7.62 10.68
CA THR A 152 17.11 -8.53 9.53
C THR A 152 15.98 -8.21 8.56
N GLY A 153 14.86 -7.73 9.08
CA GLY A 153 13.70 -7.25 8.32
C GLY A 153 13.91 -5.89 7.63
N GLY A 154 15.10 -5.25 7.84
CA GLY A 154 15.44 -3.98 7.22
C GLY A 154 14.85 -2.75 7.92
N TYR A 155 14.44 -2.89 9.18
CA TYR A 155 14.01 -1.74 9.96
C TYR A 155 15.21 -0.89 10.37
N LYS A 156 15.05 0.43 10.29
CA LYS A 156 16.07 1.41 10.70
C LYS A 156 15.93 1.73 12.17
N LYS A 157 17.04 1.59 12.90
CA LYS A 157 17.09 2.00 14.30
C LYS A 157 17.10 3.52 14.42
N VAL A 158 16.20 4.06 15.25
CA VAL A 158 16.04 5.50 15.52
C VAL A 158 15.87 5.75 17.03
N GLU A 159 15.93 7.00 17.46
CA GLU A 159 15.63 7.36 18.85
C GLU A 159 14.12 7.41 19.11
N VAL A 160 13.35 7.97 18.18
CA VAL A 160 11.88 8.06 18.22
C VAL A 160 11.32 7.48 16.93
N VAL A 161 10.29 6.64 17.06
CA VAL A 161 9.63 6.00 15.92
C VAL A 161 8.50 6.90 15.45
N GLU A 162 8.67 7.48 14.26
CA GLU A 162 7.71 8.38 13.62
C GLU A 162 7.23 7.88 12.26
N ARG A 163 7.99 6.97 11.63
CA ARG A 163 7.76 6.52 10.25
C ARG A 163 7.79 5.01 10.11
N LEU A 164 7.23 4.53 9.03
CA LEU A 164 7.25 3.11 8.66
C LEU A 164 8.70 2.57 8.64
N ASN A 165 8.86 1.31 9.04
CA ASN A 165 10.14 0.59 9.10
C ASN A 165 11.20 1.20 10.01
N GLN A 166 10.80 2.04 10.94
CA GLN A 166 11.64 2.47 12.03
C GLN A 166 11.39 1.60 13.26
N TYR A 167 12.43 1.44 14.07
CA TYR A 167 12.31 0.88 15.41
C TYR A 167 13.22 1.59 16.39
N SER A 168 12.81 1.60 17.64
CA SER A 168 13.64 2.03 18.76
C SER A 168 13.50 1.07 19.93
N PHE A 169 14.48 1.05 20.83
CA PHE A 169 14.32 0.35 22.09
C PHE A 169 14.87 1.19 23.25
N ARG A 170 14.14 1.15 24.35
CA ARG A 170 14.50 1.84 25.60
C ARG A 170 14.16 0.93 26.78
N GLY A 171 15.20 0.50 27.51
CA GLY A 171 14.99 -0.45 28.60
C GLY A 171 14.32 -1.74 28.09
N ASP A 172 13.18 -2.09 28.66
CA ASP A 172 12.41 -3.28 28.31
C ASP A 172 11.26 -2.99 27.33
N VAL A 173 11.36 -1.90 26.55
CA VAL A 173 10.35 -1.50 25.56
C VAL A 173 10.98 -1.45 24.17
N VAL A 174 10.31 -2.04 23.20
CA VAL A 174 10.64 -1.93 21.77
C VAL A 174 9.46 -1.29 21.06
N ASP A 175 9.71 -0.17 20.42
CA ASP A 175 8.77 0.52 19.54
C ASP A 175 9.15 0.24 18.10
N PHE A 176 8.19 -0.03 17.24
CA PHE A 176 8.43 -0.19 15.80
C PHE A 176 7.19 0.11 14.99
N PHE A 177 7.39 0.55 13.74
CA PHE A 177 6.29 0.90 12.86
C PHE A 177 6.21 -0.09 11.68
N PRO A 178 5.34 -1.10 11.77
CA PRO A 178 5.19 -2.08 10.69
C PRO A 178 4.51 -1.49 9.46
N THR A 179 4.90 -1.93 8.28
CA THR A 179 4.34 -1.49 6.99
C THR A 179 2.85 -1.76 6.79
N HIS A 180 2.26 -2.63 7.61
CA HIS A 180 0.86 -3.04 7.48
C HIS A 180 -0.05 -2.40 8.52
N PHE A 181 0.50 -1.54 9.37
CA PHE A 181 -0.22 -0.84 10.42
C PHE A 181 -0.28 0.65 10.08
N ASN A 182 -1.36 1.28 10.50
CA ASN A 182 -1.50 2.73 10.35
C ASN A 182 -0.76 3.49 11.47
N ASN A 183 -0.44 2.81 12.55
CA ASN A 183 0.19 3.37 13.75
C ASN A 183 1.34 2.46 14.21
N PRO A 184 2.34 3.03 14.89
CA PRO A 184 3.42 2.24 15.46
C PRO A 184 2.95 1.35 16.61
N VAL A 185 3.70 0.29 16.82
CA VAL A 185 3.46 -0.74 17.85
C VAL A 185 4.51 -0.64 18.93
N ARG A 186 4.08 -0.67 20.18
CA ARG A 186 4.92 -0.78 21.36
C ARG A 186 4.82 -2.16 21.99
N VAL A 187 5.95 -2.80 22.19
CA VAL A 187 6.06 -4.10 22.87
C VAL A 187 6.85 -3.91 24.15
N SER A 188 6.21 -4.18 25.27
CA SER A 188 6.86 -4.18 26.60
C SER A 188 7.21 -5.60 26.99
N PHE A 189 8.40 -5.77 27.57
CA PHE A 189 8.93 -7.06 28.00
C PHE A 189 9.03 -7.10 29.52
N CYS A 190 8.75 -8.27 30.08
CA CYS A 190 9.08 -8.63 31.44
C CYS A 190 9.98 -9.86 31.40
N PHE A 191 11.27 -9.69 31.73
CA PHE A 191 12.31 -10.71 31.48
C PHE A 191 12.37 -11.16 30.02
N LYS A 192 12.09 -12.43 29.72
CA LYS A 192 12.11 -13.04 28.40
C LYS A 192 10.70 -13.31 27.86
N LYS A 193 9.72 -12.51 28.25
CA LYS A 193 8.33 -12.65 27.80
C LYS A 193 7.75 -11.30 27.40
N ILE A 194 6.90 -11.32 26.43
CA ILE A 194 6.10 -10.16 26.04
C ILE A 194 5.01 -9.96 27.11
N GLU A 195 5.09 -8.85 27.82
CA GLU A 195 4.10 -8.47 28.82
C GLU A 195 2.90 -7.75 28.21
N LYS A 196 3.18 -6.82 27.28
CA LYS A 196 2.14 -6.00 26.67
C LYS A 196 2.49 -5.65 25.22
N ILE A 197 1.45 -5.62 24.39
CA ILE A 197 1.51 -5.06 23.02
C ILE A 197 0.45 -3.97 22.94
N SER A 198 0.83 -2.78 22.48
CA SER A 198 -0.07 -1.63 22.32
C SER A 198 0.26 -0.86 21.04
N ILE A 199 -0.71 -0.14 20.52
CA ILE A 199 -0.56 0.81 19.43
C ILE A 199 -0.49 2.20 20.06
N PHE A 200 0.28 3.10 19.45
CA PHE A 200 0.37 4.49 19.91
C PHE A 200 0.44 5.45 18.72
N ASP A 201 0.17 6.72 18.93
CA ASP A 201 0.36 7.77 17.95
C ASP A 201 1.82 8.24 18.00
N PRO A 202 2.48 8.42 16.83
CA PRO A 202 3.88 8.83 16.73
C PRO A 202 4.14 10.24 17.25
#